data_30ba4b0e71735aabed903890db8713bf
#
_entry.id   30ba4b0e71735aabed903890db8713bf
#
_cell.length_a   1.000
_cell.length_b   1.000
_cell.length_c   1.000
_cell.angle_alpha   90.00
_cell.angle_beta   90.00
_cell.angle_gamma   90.00
#
_symmetry.space_group_name_H-M   'P 1'
#
loop_
_entity.id
_entity.type
_entity.pdbx_description
1 polymer ?
#
loop_
_entity_poly.entity_id
_entity_poly.type
_entity_poly.pdbx_seq_one_letter_code
_entity_poly.pdbx_strand_id
1 'polypeptide(L)'
;MPEQSENRRRALHNGFLSLAICIVTFAKPYPTYAQQAQMGTCSESSGAPSAVETALNDVLKQVIDSPLGSAPGAVLSVRAGDWQYIAATGFADPSAATPIDCAMPFQIGSNTKMMTSVVLLQLMEEGRLGIDDLLSMHLPEFAARLPHGEAITLRHLAQHTSGIFSYTDNAPDGTPGLMEGATTSRDALVRPLEPQEMVDFVIEHGEPNFPPGAEGSWSYSNTGYVLLGMVIEKLEKKPIGKSFETRIFGPLGMNKTYIWNGIPRPEFGLPRSFLEGDHYETTDWNMTQGWAAGALISTVDDMHTFIEALVAGELFQQPETLSEMMNTIQTTHPALAGYGLGLAMKGDNLWGHGGQTLGFESEVAAFADRDMSIVAWATSSSNALGFGALLISDALRKAGALPE
;
A
#
# COMPACT_ATOMS: atom_id res chain seq x y z
N MET A 1 34.47 -3.89 28.46
CA MET A 1 33.08 -4.07 28.10
C MET A 1 32.48 -2.75 27.66
N PRO A 2 32.76 -2.26 26.45
CA PRO A 2 31.95 -1.21 25.80
C PRO A 2 31.46 -1.58 24.39
N GLU A 3 31.55 -2.81 23.93
CA GLU A 3 31.15 -3.20 22.57
C GLU A 3 29.67 -3.60 22.37
N GLN A 4 28.88 -3.71 23.43
CA GLN A 4 27.47 -4.08 23.33
C GLN A 4 26.49 -2.88 23.17
N SER A 5 26.98 -1.64 23.26
CA SER A 5 26.12 -0.44 23.13
C SER A 5 26.04 0.11 21.69
N GLU A 6 27.00 -0.20 20.83
CA GLU A 6 26.99 0.26 19.44
C GLU A 6 26.14 -0.59 18.50
N ASN A 7 26.02 -1.88 18.75
CA ASN A 7 25.17 -2.75 17.94
C ASN A 7 23.65 -2.55 18.16
N ARG A 8 23.24 -1.97 19.29
CA ARG A 8 21.82 -1.62 19.51
C ARG A 8 21.38 -0.32 18.80
N ARG A 9 22.32 0.54 18.43
CA ARG A 9 22.00 1.77 17.67
C ARG A 9 21.92 1.55 16.16
N ARG A 10 22.54 0.50 15.61
CA ARG A 10 22.42 0.16 14.18
C ARG A 10 21.15 -0.62 13.85
N ALA A 11 20.55 -1.32 14.79
CA ALA A 11 19.30 -2.09 14.58
C ALA A 11 18.03 -1.23 14.56
N LEU A 12 18.10 0.05 14.91
CA LEU A 12 16.96 0.97 14.94
C LEU A 12 16.86 1.86 13.68
N HIS A 13 17.77 1.67 12.70
CA HIS A 13 17.81 2.54 11.49
C HIS A 13 17.32 1.88 10.20
N ASN A 14 16.95 0.62 10.21
CA ASN A 14 16.60 -0.11 8.98
C ASN A 14 15.14 -0.56 8.90
N GLY A 15 14.21 0.17 9.42
CA GLY A 15 12.80 -0.26 9.48
C GLY A 15 11.73 0.74 9.07
N PHE A 16 12.08 1.96 8.71
CA PHE A 16 11.14 2.95 8.15
C PHE A 16 11.89 3.86 7.20
N LEU A 17 11.26 4.20 6.09
CA LEU A 17 11.65 5.31 5.25
C LEU A 17 11.83 6.56 6.11
N SER A 18 13.00 6.76 6.69
CA SER A 18 13.43 8.09 7.08
C SER A 18 13.97 8.73 5.82
N LEU A 19 13.08 9.27 5.00
CA LEU A 19 13.44 10.27 3.99
C LEU A 19 13.92 11.51 4.75
N ALA A 20 15.13 11.46 5.28
CA ALA A 20 15.83 12.65 5.75
C ALA A 20 16.40 13.35 4.51
N ILE A 21 15.54 13.99 3.72
CA ILE A 21 15.98 14.89 2.65
C ILE A 21 16.62 16.09 3.34
N CYS A 22 17.92 16.30 3.13
CA CYS A 22 18.57 17.57 3.40
C CYS A 22 18.02 18.64 2.46
N ILE A 23 16.89 19.24 2.82
CA ILE A 23 16.34 20.39 2.09
C ILE A 23 17.05 21.65 2.56
N VAL A 24 17.74 22.30 1.64
CA VAL A 24 18.18 23.69 1.81
C VAL A 24 16.93 24.57 1.86
N THR A 25 16.61 25.02 3.05
CA THR A 25 15.44 25.86 3.36
C THR A 25 15.50 27.20 2.64
N PHE A 26 14.62 27.42 1.67
CA PHE A 26 14.04 28.72 1.38
C PHE A 26 12.59 28.71 1.89
N ALA A 27 12.42 28.90 3.17
CA ALA A 27 11.10 28.98 3.78
C ALA A 27 10.44 30.31 3.41
N LYS A 28 9.46 30.27 2.49
CA LYS A 28 8.34 31.22 2.55
C LYS A 28 7.30 30.62 3.50
N PRO A 29 6.76 31.37 4.47
CA PRO A 29 5.66 30.87 5.27
C PRO A 29 4.42 30.74 4.36
N TYR A 30 4.08 29.52 3.98
CA TYR A 30 2.77 29.24 3.41
C TYR A 30 1.74 29.27 4.55
N PRO A 31 0.51 29.81 4.29
CA PRO A 31 -0.55 29.73 5.28
C PRO A 31 -0.82 28.27 5.61
N THR A 32 -0.78 27.91 6.86
CA THR A 32 -1.17 26.58 7.33
C THR A 32 -2.64 26.36 6.95
N TYR A 33 -2.92 25.41 6.07
CA TYR A 33 -4.28 25.03 5.64
C TYR A 33 -5.17 24.60 6.81
N ALA A 34 -4.59 24.29 7.96
CA ALA A 34 -5.28 23.97 9.21
C ALA A 34 -6.35 24.99 9.65
N GLN A 35 -6.29 26.24 9.21
CA GLN A 35 -7.29 27.26 9.57
C GLN A 35 -8.52 27.32 8.66
N GLN A 36 -8.58 26.54 7.56
CA GLN A 36 -9.68 26.54 6.60
C GLN A 36 -10.25 25.14 6.32
N ALA A 37 -9.98 24.15 7.16
CA ALA A 37 -10.56 22.82 7.01
C ALA A 37 -12.10 22.91 7.12
N GLN A 38 -12.75 23.30 6.04
CA GLN A 38 -14.18 23.02 5.88
C GLN A 38 -14.30 21.48 5.80
N MET A 39 -15.26 20.93 6.56
CA MET A 39 -15.74 19.57 6.32
C MET A 39 -15.90 19.39 4.81
N GLY A 40 -15.40 18.29 4.25
CA GLY A 40 -15.54 17.99 2.84
C GLY A 40 -17.01 18.00 2.39
N THR A 41 -17.24 17.97 1.09
CA THR A 41 -18.60 18.05 0.51
C THR A 41 -19.45 16.81 0.79
N CYS A 42 -18.86 15.75 1.35
CA CYS A 42 -19.57 14.54 1.71
C CYS A 42 -19.40 14.19 3.19
N SER A 43 -20.47 13.91 3.84
CA SER A 43 -20.56 13.21 5.12
C SER A 43 -21.85 12.43 5.07
N GLU A 44 -21.74 11.13 4.93
CA GLU A 44 -22.90 10.24 4.89
C GLU A 44 -22.76 9.23 6.02
N SER A 45 -23.78 9.16 6.86
CA SER A 45 -23.90 8.17 7.91
C SER A 45 -25.29 7.55 7.81
N SER A 46 -25.35 6.24 7.76
CA SER A 46 -26.58 5.48 7.77
C SER A 46 -26.51 4.48 8.92
N GLY A 47 -27.30 4.76 9.96
CA GLY A 47 -27.42 3.87 11.12
C GLY A 47 -26.26 3.89 12.10
N ALA A 48 -25.17 4.63 11.83
CA ALA A 48 -24.02 4.67 12.73
C ALA A 48 -24.39 5.37 14.06
N PRO A 49 -23.96 4.82 15.22
CA PRO A 49 -24.13 5.48 16.50
C PRO A 49 -23.43 6.85 16.53
N SER A 50 -24.01 7.85 17.16
CA SER A 50 -23.43 9.21 17.23
C SER A 50 -22.04 9.25 17.90
N ALA A 51 -21.77 8.34 18.84
CA ALA A 51 -20.44 8.22 19.44
C ALA A 51 -19.40 7.74 18.41
N VAL A 52 -19.76 6.85 17.49
CA VAL A 52 -18.91 6.37 16.40
C VAL A 52 -18.63 7.50 15.40
N GLU A 53 -19.69 8.22 14.98
CA GLU A 53 -19.51 9.36 14.07
C GLU A 53 -18.57 10.41 14.65
N THR A 54 -18.74 10.74 15.95
CA THR A 54 -17.86 11.69 16.64
C THR A 54 -16.41 11.20 16.63
N ALA A 55 -16.18 9.94 17.02
CA ALA A 55 -14.85 9.37 17.09
C ALA A 55 -14.15 9.32 15.70
N LEU A 56 -14.88 8.97 14.65
CA LEU A 56 -14.33 8.91 13.29
C LEU A 56 -14.06 10.32 12.70
N ASN A 57 -14.90 11.31 13.01
CA ASN A 57 -14.65 12.71 12.68
C ASN A 57 -13.39 13.25 13.37
N ASP A 58 -13.14 12.86 14.63
CA ASP A 58 -11.92 13.23 15.36
C ASP A 58 -10.67 12.59 14.72
N VAL A 59 -10.76 11.34 14.22
CA VAL A 59 -9.68 10.70 13.47
C VAL A 59 -9.39 11.48 12.18
N LEU A 60 -10.41 11.82 11.39
CA LEU A 60 -10.22 12.62 10.17
C LEU A 60 -9.55 13.96 10.45
N LYS A 61 -9.98 14.65 11.49
CA LYS A 61 -9.36 15.92 11.91
C LYS A 61 -7.89 15.71 12.30
N GLN A 62 -7.59 14.65 13.02
CA GLN A 62 -6.22 14.31 13.41
C GLN A 62 -5.33 14.06 12.17
N VAL A 63 -5.83 13.44 11.11
CA VAL A 63 -5.09 13.21 9.86
C VAL A 63 -4.70 14.53 9.19
N ILE A 64 -5.59 15.51 9.15
CA ILE A 64 -5.31 16.83 8.56
C ILE A 64 -4.33 17.64 9.43
N ASP A 65 -4.47 17.55 10.75
CA ASP A 65 -3.68 18.33 11.72
C ASP A 65 -2.48 17.52 12.28
N SER A 66 -2.12 16.39 11.68
CA SER A 66 -1.10 15.49 12.22
C SER A 66 0.24 16.19 12.43
N PRO A 67 0.85 16.06 13.61
CA PRO A 67 2.22 16.56 13.85
C PRO A 67 3.27 15.69 13.15
N LEU A 68 2.92 14.49 12.66
CA LEU A 68 3.80 13.62 11.89
C LEU A 68 3.84 13.99 10.41
N GLY A 69 2.90 14.82 9.97
CA GLY A 69 2.75 15.29 8.61
C GLY A 69 1.27 15.55 8.34
N SER A 70 0.93 16.72 7.79
CA SER A 70 -0.44 17.07 7.43
C SER A 70 -0.75 16.63 6.01
N ALA A 71 -2.02 16.31 5.74
CA ALA A 71 -2.51 16.06 4.40
C ALA A 71 -3.47 17.17 3.96
N PRO A 72 -3.38 17.66 2.71
CA PRO A 72 -4.35 18.63 2.18
C PRO A 72 -5.79 18.15 2.19
N GLY A 73 -6.00 16.85 2.03
CA GLY A 73 -7.31 16.22 2.05
C GLY A 73 -7.28 14.75 2.44
N ALA A 74 -8.37 14.27 3.03
CA ALA A 74 -8.50 12.89 3.45
C ALA A 74 -9.96 12.40 3.37
N VAL A 75 -10.11 11.08 3.23
CA VAL A 75 -11.39 10.36 3.31
C VAL A 75 -11.24 9.19 4.27
N LEU A 76 -12.27 8.95 5.06
CA LEU A 76 -12.39 7.79 5.94
C LEU A 76 -13.77 7.18 5.78
N SER A 77 -13.81 5.85 5.63
CA SER A 77 -15.04 5.08 5.55
C SER A 77 -14.95 3.81 6.40
N VAL A 78 -16.06 3.49 7.04
CA VAL A 78 -16.28 2.23 7.76
C VAL A 78 -17.64 1.67 7.32
N ARG A 79 -17.65 0.40 6.93
CA ARG A 79 -18.88 -0.38 6.74
C ARG A 79 -18.95 -1.43 7.83
N ALA A 80 -20.09 -1.59 8.43
CA ALA A 80 -20.32 -2.61 9.46
C ALA A 80 -21.79 -3.04 9.43
N GLY A 81 -22.08 -4.29 9.15
CA GLY A 81 -23.38 -4.93 9.20
C GLY A 81 -24.56 -4.05 8.83
N ASP A 82 -25.13 -3.40 9.83
CA ASP A 82 -26.34 -2.58 9.75
C ASP A 82 -26.09 -1.06 9.65
N TRP A 83 -24.81 -0.62 9.66
CA TRP A 83 -24.48 0.80 9.55
C TRP A 83 -23.25 1.06 8.65
N GLN A 84 -23.17 2.26 8.15
CA GLN A 84 -22.02 2.76 7.43
C GLN A 84 -21.73 4.21 7.78
N TYR A 85 -20.45 4.57 7.66
CA TYR A 85 -19.96 5.92 7.79
C TYR A 85 -18.96 6.19 6.67
N ILE A 86 -19.10 7.34 6.02
CA ILE A 86 -18.06 7.89 5.13
C ILE A 86 -18.03 9.40 5.28
N ALA A 87 -16.85 9.96 5.40
CA ALA A 87 -16.67 11.40 5.41
C ALA A 87 -15.33 11.78 4.78
N ALA A 88 -15.30 12.98 4.24
CA ALA A 88 -14.12 13.62 3.70
C ALA A 88 -13.83 14.95 4.42
N THR A 89 -12.57 15.35 4.41
CA THR A 89 -12.13 16.64 4.92
C THR A 89 -11.00 17.21 4.07
N GLY A 90 -10.89 18.54 4.02
CA GLY A 90 -9.84 19.23 3.26
C GLY A 90 -10.12 19.34 1.76
N PHE A 91 -9.06 19.46 0.97
CA PHE A 91 -9.12 19.87 -0.43
C PHE A 91 -8.56 18.82 -1.38
N ALA A 92 -9.26 18.61 -2.51
CA ALA A 92 -8.75 17.89 -3.68
C ALA A 92 -7.76 18.74 -4.48
N ASP A 93 -7.96 20.05 -4.52
CA ASP A 93 -7.02 21.03 -5.04
C ASP A 93 -6.92 22.20 -4.05
N PRO A 94 -5.88 22.23 -3.22
CA PRO A 94 -5.69 23.31 -2.26
C PRO A 94 -5.57 24.69 -2.93
N SER A 95 -4.98 24.78 -4.12
CA SER A 95 -4.75 26.04 -4.83
C SER A 95 -6.05 26.67 -5.38
N ALA A 96 -7.01 25.81 -5.73
CA ALA A 96 -8.33 26.22 -6.22
C ALA A 96 -9.40 26.17 -5.13
N ALA A 97 -9.04 25.77 -3.89
CA ALA A 97 -9.96 25.51 -2.78
C ALA A 97 -11.08 24.53 -3.18
N THR A 98 -10.77 23.56 -4.05
CA THR A 98 -11.71 22.50 -4.46
C THR A 98 -11.78 21.46 -3.36
N PRO A 99 -12.94 21.24 -2.72
CA PRO A 99 -13.04 20.29 -1.61
C PRO A 99 -12.89 18.84 -2.09
N ILE A 100 -12.46 17.95 -1.18
CA ILE A 100 -12.49 16.50 -1.39
C ILE A 100 -13.94 16.02 -1.47
N ASP A 101 -14.19 15.07 -2.38
CA ASP A 101 -15.41 14.29 -2.46
C ASP A 101 -15.14 12.82 -2.16
N CYS A 102 -16.05 12.16 -1.44
CA CYS A 102 -15.90 10.76 -1.02
C CYS A 102 -15.83 9.77 -2.19
N ALA A 103 -16.41 10.11 -3.35
CA ALA A 103 -16.38 9.27 -4.54
C ALA A 103 -15.11 9.43 -5.37
N MET A 104 -14.21 10.35 -5.00
CA MET A 104 -12.95 10.56 -5.72
C MET A 104 -12.08 9.32 -5.68
N PRO A 105 -11.43 8.97 -6.80
CA PRO A 105 -10.45 7.90 -6.83
C PRO A 105 -9.15 8.33 -6.14
N PHE A 106 -8.37 7.34 -5.72
CA PHE A 106 -7.07 7.54 -5.10
C PHE A 106 -6.06 6.49 -5.52
N GLN A 107 -4.78 6.78 -5.34
CA GLN A 107 -3.70 5.83 -5.55
C GLN A 107 -3.63 4.90 -4.34
N ILE A 108 -3.93 3.62 -4.54
CA ILE A 108 -4.00 2.67 -3.41
C ILE A 108 -2.62 2.15 -2.95
N GLY A 109 -1.55 2.47 -3.70
CA GLY A 109 -0.19 2.05 -3.36
C GLY A 109 -0.08 0.55 -3.11
N SER A 110 0.60 0.18 -2.04
CA SER A 110 0.88 -1.22 -1.71
C SER A 110 -0.34 -2.10 -1.43
N ASN A 111 -1.56 -1.54 -1.32
CA ASN A 111 -2.78 -2.35 -1.33
C ASN A 111 -2.90 -3.19 -2.63
N THR A 112 -2.23 -2.76 -3.71
CA THR A 112 -2.07 -3.52 -4.96
C THR A 112 -1.52 -4.93 -4.73
N LYS A 113 -0.67 -5.13 -3.72
CA LYS A 113 -0.04 -6.41 -3.40
C LYS A 113 -1.05 -7.49 -3.04
N MET A 114 -2.14 -7.14 -2.38
CA MET A 114 -3.23 -8.07 -2.09
C MET A 114 -3.80 -8.64 -3.39
N MET A 115 -4.03 -7.79 -4.41
CA MET A 115 -4.58 -8.22 -5.69
C MET A 115 -3.58 -9.04 -6.51
N THR A 116 -2.28 -8.68 -6.47
CA THR A 116 -1.22 -9.49 -7.08
C THR A 116 -1.17 -10.88 -6.48
N SER A 117 -1.26 -10.99 -5.15
CA SER A 117 -1.28 -12.28 -4.45
C SER A 117 -2.56 -13.08 -4.73
N VAL A 118 -3.72 -12.43 -4.83
CA VAL A 118 -4.97 -13.11 -5.22
C VAL A 118 -4.81 -13.77 -6.60
N VAL A 119 -4.30 -13.03 -7.59
CA VAL A 119 -4.09 -13.62 -8.93
C VAL A 119 -3.07 -14.77 -8.90
N LEU A 120 -1.99 -14.61 -8.13
CA LEU A 120 -0.99 -15.67 -7.96
C LEU A 120 -1.60 -16.94 -7.37
N LEU A 121 -2.42 -16.80 -6.34
CA LEU A 121 -3.08 -17.92 -5.66
C LEU A 121 -4.19 -18.56 -6.50
N GLN A 122 -4.91 -17.80 -7.31
CA GLN A 122 -5.84 -18.35 -8.30
C GLN A 122 -5.10 -19.19 -9.37
N LEU A 123 -3.91 -18.75 -9.80
CA LEU A 123 -3.08 -19.54 -10.71
C LEU A 123 -2.56 -20.83 -10.04
N MET A 124 -2.32 -20.79 -8.73
CA MET A 124 -2.00 -21.98 -7.93
C MET A 124 -3.18 -22.95 -7.90
N GLU A 125 -4.41 -22.50 -7.64
CA GLU A 125 -5.63 -23.34 -7.71
C GLU A 125 -5.83 -23.98 -9.07
N GLU A 126 -5.46 -23.28 -10.15
CA GLU A 126 -5.49 -23.79 -11.52
C GLU A 126 -4.37 -24.82 -11.83
N GLY A 127 -3.45 -25.06 -10.89
CA GLY A 127 -2.31 -25.95 -11.06
C GLY A 127 -1.26 -25.43 -12.06
N ARG A 128 -1.21 -24.14 -12.30
CA ARG A 128 -0.28 -23.48 -13.24
C ARG A 128 1.05 -23.08 -12.59
N LEU A 129 1.08 -23.04 -11.27
CA LEU A 129 2.26 -22.85 -10.43
C LEU A 129 2.04 -23.49 -9.06
N GLY A 130 3.12 -23.72 -8.31
CA GLY A 130 3.11 -23.98 -6.88
C GLY A 130 3.61 -22.73 -6.13
N ILE A 131 3.02 -22.43 -4.97
CA ILE A 131 3.48 -21.24 -4.21
C ILE A 131 4.94 -21.40 -3.73
N ASP A 132 5.42 -22.63 -3.59
CA ASP A 132 6.80 -22.96 -3.22
C ASP A 132 7.70 -23.24 -4.42
N ASP A 133 7.22 -23.02 -5.65
CA ASP A 133 8.05 -23.09 -6.85
C ASP A 133 9.23 -22.11 -6.72
N LEU A 134 10.39 -22.55 -7.19
CA LEU A 134 11.55 -21.70 -7.32
C LEU A 134 11.33 -20.60 -8.37
N LEU A 135 11.81 -19.41 -8.11
CA LEU A 135 11.77 -18.30 -9.07
C LEU A 135 12.40 -18.71 -10.42
N SER A 136 13.46 -19.54 -10.38
CA SER A 136 14.17 -20.04 -11.56
C SER A 136 13.30 -20.92 -12.47
N MET A 137 12.24 -21.52 -11.96
CA MET A 137 11.29 -22.27 -12.80
C MET A 137 10.45 -21.35 -13.70
N HIS A 138 10.19 -20.14 -13.25
CA HIS A 138 9.35 -19.18 -13.94
C HIS A 138 10.15 -18.06 -14.65
N LEU A 139 11.19 -17.53 -14.01
CA LEU A 139 12.03 -16.42 -14.47
C LEU A 139 13.53 -16.78 -14.35
N PRO A 140 14.02 -17.81 -15.07
CA PRO A 140 15.40 -18.28 -14.93
C PRO A 140 16.43 -17.18 -15.24
N GLU A 141 16.12 -16.29 -16.19
CA GLU A 141 16.99 -15.19 -16.60
C GLU A 141 17.22 -14.15 -15.48
N PHE A 142 16.25 -13.94 -14.60
CA PHE A 142 16.37 -13.06 -13.42
C PHE A 142 16.96 -13.82 -12.25
N ALA A 143 16.52 -15.04 -11.99
CA ALA A 143 17.03 -15.86 -10.89
C ALA A 143 18.54 -16.06 -10.99
N ALA A 144 19.10 -16.27 -12.19
CA ALA A 144 20.54 -16.42 -12.41
C ALA A 144 21.36 -15.16 -12.12
N ARG A 145 20.74 -13.98 -12.15
CA ARG A 145 21.43 -12.69 -11.97
C ARG A 145 21.24 -12.10 -10.57
N LEU A 146 20.16 -12.48 -9.89
CA LEU A 146 19.85 -11.99 -8.55
C LEU A 146 20.70 -12.72 -7.49
N PRO A 147 21.18 -12.02 -6.46
CA PRO A 147 21.81 -12.68 -5.31
C PRO A 147 20.85 -13.70 -4.70
N HIS A 148 21.34 -14.94 -4.54
CA HIS A 148 20.57 -16.09 -4.06
C HIS A 148 19.33 -16.45 -4.89
N GLY A 149 19.18 -15.93 -6.11
CA GLY A 149 17.95 -16.04 -6.93
C GLY A 149 17.49 -17.49 -7.18
N GLU A 150 18.44 -18.44 -7.26
CA GLU A 150 18.15 -19.88 -7.43
C GLU A 150 17.50 -20.55 -6.19
N ALA A 151 17.57 -19.90 -5.01
CA ALA A 151 16.95 -20.36 -3.78
C ALA A 151 15.67 -19.62 -3.41
N ILE A 152 15.32 -18.57 -4.16
CA ILE A 152 14.10 -17.78 -3.92
C ILE A 152 12.90 -18.57 -4.43
N THR A 153 11.86 -18.72 -3.59
CA THR A 153 10.55 -19.24 -3.98
C THR A 153 9.53 -18.11 -4.18
N LEU A 154 8.40 -18.40 -4.84
CA LEU A 154 7.31 -17.43 -4.98
C LEU A 154 6.73 -17.05 -3.60
N ARG A 155 6.67 -17.99 -2.66
CA ARG A 155 6.31 -17.73 -1.26
C ARG A 155 7.26 -16.72 -0.61
N HIS A 156 8.56 -16.90 -0.77
CA HIS A 156 9.55 -15.96 -0.22
C HIS A 156 9.33 -14.53 -0.72
N LEU A 157 8.97 -14.37 -2.00
CA LEU A 157 8.66 -13.05 -2.56
C LEU A 157 7.38 -12.48 -1.97
N ALA A 158 6.30 -13.27 -1.90
CA ALA A 158 4.99 -12.82 -1.43
C ALA A 158 4.96 -12.50 0.07
N GLN A 159 5.75 -13.19 0.90
CA GLN A 159 5.86 -12.99 2.35
C GLN A 159 6.98 -12.05 2.79
N HIS A 160 7.77 -11.50 1.84
CA HIS A 160 8.93 -10.65 2.17
C HIS A 160 10.04 -11.37 2.97
N THR A 161 10.23 -12.67 2.72
CA THR A 161 11.28 -13.52 3.31
C THR A 161 12.37 -13.91 2.32
N SER A 162 12.35 -13.32 1.13
CA SER A 162 13.39 -13.57 0.11
C SER A 162 14.74 -12.92 0.42
N GLY A 163 14.75 -11.90 1.28
CA GLY A 163 15.92 -11.06 1.50
C GLY A 163 16.32 -10.19 0.31
N ILE A 164 15.54 -10.19 -0.78
CA ILE A 164 15.83 -9.37 -1.96
C ILE A 164 15.71 -7.88 -1.63
N PHE A 165 16.68 -7.10 -2.07
CA PHE A 165 16.71 -5.65 -1.91
C PHE A 165 15.50 -5.00 -2.60
N SER A 166 14.92 -3.94 -2.01
CA SER A 166 13.81 -3.20 -2.60
C SER A 166 14.32 -2.09 -3.51
N TYR A 167 13.90 -2.07 -4.77
CA TYR A 167 14.28 -1.02 -5.74
C TYR A 167 13.86 0.38 -5.31
N THR A 168 12.95 0.49 -4.34
CA THR A 168 12.48 1.77 -3.79
C THR A 168 13.40 2.36 -2.74
N ASP A 169 14.29 1.54 -2.17
CA ASP A 169 15.19 1.93 -1.10
C ASP A 169 16.52 2.44 -1.66
N ASN A 170 17.20 3.29 -0.91
CA ASN A 170 18.53 3.76 -1.29
C ASN A 170 19.53 2.62 -1.22
N ALA A 171 20.28 2.44 -2.29
CA ALA A 171 21.23 1.35 -2.40
C ALA A 171 22.44 1.53 -1.47
N PRO A 172 23.09 0.43 -1.05
CA PRO A 172 24.26 0.47 -0.17
C PRO A 172 25.44 1.26 -0.73
N ASP A 173 25.54 1.37 -2.06
CA ASP A 173 26.58 2.15 -2.75
C ASP A 173 26.32 3.66 -2.79
N GLY A 174 25.15 4.10 -2.24
CA GLY A 174 24.72 5.48 -2.20
C GLY A 174 23.86 5.91 -3.40
N THR A 175 23.55 5.01 -4.32
CA THR A 175 22.60 5.28 -5.42
C THR A 175 21.21 5.45 -4.84
N PRO A 176 20.51 6.58 -5.12
CA PRO A 176 19.14 6.78 -4.67
C PRO A 176 18.21 5.69 -5.21
N GLY A 177 17.33 5.17 -4.37
CA GLY A 177 16.25 4.28 -4.79
C GLY A 177 15.36 4.93 -5.85
N LEU A 178 14.69 4.13 -6.67
CA LEU A 178 13.92 4.67 -7.80
C LEU A 178 12.79 5.60 -7.36
N MET A 179 12.22 5.40 -6.17
CA MET A 179 11.21 6.30 -5.59
C MET A 179 11.80 7.67 -5.18
N GLU A 180 12.96 7.68 -4.51
CA GLU A 180 13.64 8.93 -4.18
C GLU A 180 14.18 9.59 -5.45
N GLY A 181 14.75 8.82 -6.36
CA GLY A 181 15.22 9.29 -7.66
C GLY A 181 14.12 10.01 -8.45
N ALA A 182 12.87 9.55 -8.37
CA ALA A 182 11.74 10.18 -9.03
C ALA A 182 11.45 11.60 -8.54
N THR A 183 11.85 11.95 -7.32
CA THR A 183 11.62 13.30 -6.75
C THR A 183 12.71 14.32 -7.10
N THR A 184 13.79 13.89 -7.76
CA THR A 184 14.94 14.75 -8.08
C THR A 184 14.67 15.77 -9.19
N SER A 185 13.70 15.50 -10.07
CA SER A 185 13.28 16.42 -11.13
C SER A 185 11.88 16.08 -11.65
N ARG A 186 11.26 17.03 -12.34
CA ARG A 186 9.96 16.80 -13.00
C ARG A 186 10.04 15.68 -14.04
N ASP A 187 11.12 15.63 -14.80
CA ASP A 187 11.31 14.59 -15.82
C ASP A 187 11.44 13.20 -15.18
N ALA A 188 12.13 13.08 -14.07
CA ALA A 188 12.24 11.84 -13.31
C ALA A 188 10.87 11.41 -12.72
N LEU A 189 10.09 12.37 -12.21
CA LEU A 189 8.76 12.12 -11.65
C LEU A 189 7.81 11.49 -12.68
N VAL A 190 7.81 12.02 -13.90
CA VAL A 190 6.89 11.58 -14.97
C VAL A 190 7.46 10.46 -15.85
N ARG A 191 8.69 10.04 -15.60
CA ARG A 191 9.35 8.97 -16.36
C ARG A 191 8.65 7.63 -16.14
N PRO A 192 8.20 6.93 -17.22
CA PRO A 192 7.75 5.56 -17.08
C PRO A 192 8.92 4.64 -16.74
N LEU A 193 8.65 3.59 -15.96
CA LEU A 193 9.58 2.49 -15.72
C LEU A 193 8.96 1.17 -16.18
N GLU A 194 9.77 0.37 -16.86
CA GLU A 194 9.43 -1.01 -17.17
C GLU A 194 9.80 -1.91 -15.98
N PRO A 195 9.05 -3.02 -15.74
CA PRO A 195 9.32 -3.94 -14.64
C PRO A 195 10.77 -4.45 -14.63
N GLN A 196 11.31 -4.69 -15.80
CA GLN A 196 12.71 -5.11 -15.98
C GLN A 196 13.70 -4.09 -15.41
N GLU A 197 13.49 -2.79 -15.64
CA GLU A 197 14.40 -1.75 -15.15
C GLU A 197 14.45 -1.72 -13.62
N MET A 198 13.31 -2.00 -12.94
CA MET A 198 13.26 -2.09 -11.48
C MET A 198 14.09 -3.26 -10.94
N VAL A 199 14.02 -4.41 -11.62
CA VAL A 199 14.82 -5.59 -11.25
C VAL A 199 16.29 -5.40 -11.61
N ASP A 200 16.59 -4.80 -12.75
CA ASP A 200 17.97 -4.49 -13.18
C ASP A 200 18.65 -3.53 -12.19
N PHE A 201 17.94 -2.53 -11.67
CA PHE A 201 18.43 -1.66 -10.60
C PHE A 201 18.88 -2.47 -9.36
N VAL A 202 18.10 -3.46 -8.95
CA VAL A 202 18.42 -4.30 -7.80
C VAL A 202 19.62 -5.21 -8.08
N ILE A 203 19.74 -5.72 -9.30
CA ILE A 203 20.87 -6.55 -9.73
C ILE A 203 22.18 -5.72 -9.75
N GLU A 204 22.09 -4.45 -10.13
CA GLU A 204 23.24 -3.57 -10.31
C GLU A 204 23.70 -2.93 -8.99
N HIS A 205 22.77 -2.54 -8.13
CA HIS A 205 23.04 -1.70 -6.95
C HIS A 205 22.65 -2.35 -5.61
N GLY A 206 21.77 -3.38 -5.63
CA GLY A 206 21.25 -3.97 -4.41
C GLY A 206 22.14 -5.04 -3.80
N GLU A 207 22.15 -5.11 -2.47
CA GLU A 207 22.71 -6.22 -1.72
C GLU A 207 21.57 -6.99 -1.01
N PRO A 208 21.67 -8.32 -0.86
CA PRO A 208 20.64 -9.08 -0.16
C PRO A 208 20.66 -8.74 1.34
N ASN A 209 19.47 -8.55 1.91
CA ASN A 209 19.32 -8.29 3.34
C ASN A 209 19.64 -9.53 4.19
N PHE A 210 19.33 -10.72 3.67
CA PHE A 210 19.59 -12.04 4.28
C PHE A 210 19.32 -13.14 3.23
N PRO A 211 19.78 -14.39 3.49
CA PRO A 211 19.45 -15.53 2.61
C PRO A 211 17.95 -15.85 2.59
N PRO A 212 17.37 -16.28 1.45
CA PRO A 212 15.95 -16.62 1.35
C PRO A 212 15.51 -17.64 2.41
N GLY A 213 14.39 -17.34 3.09
CA GLY A 213 13.85 -18.19 4.14
C GLY A 213 14.64 -18.25 5.44
N ALA A 214 15.61 -17.35 5.65
CA ALA A 214 16.35 -17.30 6.90
C ALA A 214 15.41 -17.12 8.10
N GLU A 215 15.56 -17.98 9.11
CA GLU A 215 14.67 -18.02 10.26
C GLU A 215 14.60 -16.68 10.99
N GLY A 216 13.38 -16.22 11.27
CA GLY A 216 13.12 -14.95 11.96
C GLY A 216 13.49 -13.69 11.15
N SER A 217 13.84 -13.84 9.88
CA SER A 217 14.22 -12.72 9.01
C SER A 217 13.04 -12.30 8.13
N TRP A 218 12.78 -10.98 8.11
CA TRP A 218 11.75 -10.37 7.31
C TRP A 218 12.21 -8.98 6.84
N SER A 219 12.05 -8.68 5.56
CA SER A 219 12.35 -7.37 4.98
C SER A 219 11.40 -7.07 3.83
N TYR A 220 10.58 -6.03 4.01
CA TYR A 220 9.63 -5.60 2.99
C TYR A 220 10.36 -5.25 1.69
N SER A 221 9.91 -5.82 0.57
CA SER A 221 10.53 -5.57 -0.74
C SER A 221 9.48 -5.43 -1.83
N ASN A 222 9.45 -4.27 -2.48
CA ASN A 222 8.64 -4.04 -3.66
C ASN A 222 9.13 -4.86 -4.86
N THR A 223 10.44 -5.14 -4.94
CA THR A 223 11.03 -5.98 -6.00
C THR A 223 10.41 -7.36 -6.04
N GLY A 224 10.09 -7.94 -4.88
CA GLY A 224 9.40 -9.24 -4.82
C GLY A 224 8.11 -9.23 -5.59
N TYR A 225 7.32 -8.18 -5.46
CA TYR A 225 6.02 -8.06 -6.15
C TYR A 225 6.15 -7.70 -7.63
N VAL A 226 7.20 -7.01 -8.02
CA VAL A 226 7.54 -6.84 -9.45
C VAL A 226 7.83 -8.21 -10.07
N LEU A 227 8.65 -9.05 -9.43
CA LEU A 227 8.94 -10.40 -9.91
C LEU A 227 7.67 -11.28 -9.97
N LEU A 228 6.80 -11.23 -8.95
CA LEU A 228 5.52 -11.94 -8.98
C LEU A 228 4.62 -11.47 -10.12
N GLY A 229 4.56 -10.16 -10.38
CA GLY A 229 3.85 -9.60 -11.54
C GLY A 229 4.38 -10.13 -12.86
N MET A 230 5.71 -10.23 -13.02
CA MET A 230 6.33 -10.80 -14.22
C MET A 230 6.02 -12.30 -14.39
N VAL A 231 5.97 -13.07 -13.29
CA VAL A 231 5.52 -14.48 -13.32
C VAL A 231 4.07 -14.56 -13.79
N ILE A 232 3.19 -13.72 -13.26
CA ILE A 232 1.77 -13.68 -13.67
C ILE A 232 1.65 -13.37 -15.16
N GLU A 233 2.30 -12.32 -15.66
CA GLU A 233 2.23 -11.98 -17.09
C GLU A 233 2.75 -13.08 -17.99
N LYS A 234 3.85 -13.74 -17.61
CA LYS A 234 4.42 -14.86 -18.36
C LYS A 234 3.44 -16.04 -18.45
N LEU A 235 2.77 -16.38 -17.34
CA LEU A 235 1.78 -17.46 -17.31
C LEU A 235 0.50 -17.07 -18.04
N GLU A 236 -0.01 -15.89 -17.81
CA GLU A 236 -1.26 -15.39 -18.38
C GLU A 236 -1.12 -14.98 -19.86
N LYS A 237 0.09 -14.66 -20.31
CA LYS A 237 0.41 -14.11 -21.66
C LYS A 237 -0.39 -12.85 -21.99
N LYS A 238 -0.63 -12.02 -21.00
CA LYS A 238 -1.33 -10.74 -21.10
C LYS A 238 -0.81 -9.77 -20.03
N PRO A 239 -0.97 -8.44 -20.23
CA PRO A 239 -0.59 -7.46 -19.21
C PRO A 239 -1.29 -7.72 -17.89
N ILE A 240 -0.60 -7.49 -16.77
CA ILE A 240 -1.11 -7.76 -15.41
C ILE A 240 -2.43 -7.03 -15.12
N GLY A 241 -2.61 -5.82 -15.64
CA GLY A 241 -3.88 -5.10 -15.53
C GLY A 241 -5.07 -5.85 -16.11
N LYS A 242 -4.85 -6.64 -17.19
CA LYS A 242 -5.88 -7.50 -17.75
C LYS A 242 -6.14 -8.74 -16.90
N SER A 243 -5.13 -9.21 -16.17
CA SER A 243 -5.32 -10.29 -15.18
C SER A 243 -6.16 -9.79 -14.00
N PHE A 244 -5.87 -8.61 -13.47
CA PHE A 244 -6.70 -7.98 -12.42
C PHE A 244 -8.14 -7.76 -12.90
N GLU A 245 -8.32 -7.18 -14.10
CA GLU A 245 -9.64 -6.91 -14.67
C GLU A 245 -10.49 -8.19 -14.80
N THR A 246 -9.91 -9.26 -15.36
CA THR A 246 -10.67 -10.50 -15.63
C THR A 246 -10.87 -11.38 -14.40
N ARG A 247 -9.96 -11.30 -13.40
CA ARG A 247 -9.95 -12.19 -12.25
C ARG A 247 -10.51 -11.57 -10.97
N ILE A 248 -10.49 -10.24 -10.88
CA ILE A 248 -10.90 -9.52 -9.67
C ILE A 248 -11.96 -8.47 -10.00
N PHE A 249 -11.60 -7.46 -10.83
CA PHE A 249 -12.47 -6.28 -10.99
C PHE A 249 -13.80 -6.61 -11.66
N GLY A 250 -13.76 -7.38 -12.77
CA GLY A 250 -14.98 -7.79 -13.48
C GLY A 250 -15.91 -8.64 -12.62
N PRO A 251 -15.44 -9.74 -12.00
CA PRO A 251 -16.24 -10.57 -11.11
C PRO A 251 -16.87 -9.80 -9.93
N LEU A 252 -16.15 -8.84 -9.33
CA LEU A 252 -16.63 -8.04 -8.20
C LEU A 252 -17.37 -6.77 -8.60
N GLY A 253 -17.44 -6.43 -9.89
CA GLY A 253 -18.07 -5.19 -10.35
C GLY A 253 -17.29 -3.92 -9.99
N MET A 254 -15.98 -3.99 -9.75
CA MET A 254 -15.10 -2.89 -9.41
C MET A 254 -14.78 -2.03 -10.64
N ASN A 255 -15.78 -1.28 -11.11
CA ASN A 255 -15.70 -0.59 -12.41
C ASN A 255 -14.84 0.68 -12.39
N LYS A 256 -14.46 1.17 -11.20
CA LYS A 256 -13.64 2.37 -11.00
C LYS A 256 -12.20 2.03 -10.59
N THR A 257 -11.84 0.73 -10.59
CA THR A 257 -10.49 0.25 -10.28
C THR A 257 -9.73 -0.11 -11.54
N TYR A 258 -8.48 0.35 -11.65
CA TYR A 258 -7.62 0.06 -12.79
C TYR A 258 -6.14 0.19 -12.45
N ILE A 259 -5.28 -0.51 -13.20
CA ILE A 259 -3.84 -0.25 -13.15
C ILE A 259 -3.52 1.01 -13.95
N TRP A 260 -2.77 1.92 -13.36
CA TRP A 260 -2.32 3.10 -14.05
C TRP A 260 -1.24 2.71 -15.08
N ASN A 261 -1.41 3.11 -16.32
CA ASN A 261 -0.56 2.75 -17.45
C ASN A 261 0.03 3.98 -18.18
N GLY A 262 0.13 5.10 -17.48
CA GLY A 262 0.62 6.35 -18.07
C GLY A 262 -0.46 7.21 -18.73
N ILE A 263 -1.69 6.71 -18.86
CA ILE A 263 -2.79 7.45 -19.46
C ILE A 263 -3.84 7.72 -18.38
N PRO A 264 -4.00 8.97 -17.91
CA PRO A 264 -5.08 9.32 -17.01
C PRO A 264 -6.45 8.98 -17.63
N ARG A 265 -7.37 8.45 -16.83
CA ARG A 265 -8.77 8.34 -17.25
C ARG A 265 -9.46 9.68 -16.94
N PRO A 266 -9.90 10.45 -17.97
CA PRO A 266 -10.47 11.78 -17.75
C PRO A 266 -11.71 11.82 -16.89
N GLU A 267 -12.50 10.73 -16.90
CA GLU A 267 -13.70 10.57 -16.09
C GLU A 267 -13.42 10.37 -14.59
N PHE A 268 -12.17 10.06 -14.23
CA PHE A 268 -11.74 9.84 -12.86
C PHE A 268 -10.65 10.84 -12.50
N GLY A 269 -11.05 12.07 -12.18
CA GLY A 269 -10.11 13.09 -11.70
C GLY A 269 -9.51 12.69 -10.35
N LEU A 270 -8.19 12.45 -10.30
CA LEU A 270 -7.48 12.29 -9.04
C LEU A 270 -7.36 13.63 -8.32
N PRO A 271 -7.47 13.65 -6.99
CA PRO A 271 -7.04 14.79 -6.20
C PRO A 271 -5.55 15.12 -6.47
N ARG A 272 -5.17 16.36 -6.28
CA ARG A 272 -3.74 16.73 -6.25
C ARG A 272 -3.08 16.07 -5.07
N SER A 273 -1.87 15.61 -5.25
CA SER A 273 -1.14 14.84 -4.26
C SER A 273 0.23 15.44 -3.98
N PHE A 274 0.73 15.19 -2.77
CA PHE A 274 1.89 15.88 -2.26
C PHE A 274 2.81 14.94 -1.49
N LEU A 275 4.11 15.17 -1.59
CA LEU A 275 5.12 14.62 -0.72
C LEU A 275 5.33 15.59 0.45
N GLU A 276 5.36 15.08 1.69
CA GLU A 276 5.56 15.90 2.90
C GLU A 276 4.57 17.08 3.06
N GLY A 277 3.30 16.75 3.11
CA GLY A 277 2.24 17.76 3.25
C GLY A 277 1.94 18.45 1.92
N ASP A 278 2.14 19.77 1.86
CA ASP A 278 1.91 20.59 0.66
C ASP A 278 3.22 21.08 -0.01
N HIS A 279 4.37 20.53 0.41
CA HIS A 279 5.67 21.09 0.02
C HIS A 279 6.13 20.69 -1.38
N TYR A 280 5.80 19.49 -1.85
CA TYR A 280 6.18 19.02 -3.19
C TYR A 280 5.03 18.30 -3.87
N GLU A 281 4.51 18.89 -4.94
CA GLU A 281 3.40 18.31 -5.70
C GLU A 281 3.87 17.15 -6.57
N THR A 282 3.20 16.00 -6.40
CA THR A 282 3.48 14.74 -7.06
C THR A 282 2.32 14.23 -7.92
N THR A 283 1.31 15.06 -8.18
CA THR A 283 0.08 14.68 -8.92
C THR A 283 0.36 13.94 -10.23
N ASP A 284 1.43 14.33 -10.95
CA ASP A 284 1.79 13.70 -12.22
C ASP A 284 2.81 12.57 -12.09
N TRP A 285 3.02 12.03 -10.87
CA TRP A 285 3.91 10.88 -10.69
C TRP A 285 3.49 9.72 -11.59
N ASN A 286 4.49 9.16 -12.29
CA ASN A 286 4.26 8.03 -13.16
C ASN A 286 4.18 6.73 -12.36
N MET A 287 2.96 6.28 -12.09
CA MET A 287 2.71 5.09 -11.26
C MET A 287 3.18 3.78 -11.88
N THR A 288 3.64 3.74 -13.15
CA THR A 288 4.31 2.54 -13.68
C THR A 288 5.50 2.17 -12.80
N GLN A 289 6.09 3.14 -12.09
CA GLN A 289 7.15 2.93 -11.08
C GLN A 289 6.70 2.08 -9.87
N GLY A 290 5.41 1.91 -9.65
CA GLY A 290 4.84 1.01 -8.63
C GLY A 290 4.39 -0.34 -9.18
N TRP A 291 3.94 -0.37 -10.42
CA TRP A 291 3.45 -1.51 -11.19
C TRP A 291 2.67 -2.53 -10.34
N ALA A 292 3.06 -3.84 -10.37
CA ALA A 292 2.42 -4.93 -9.60
C ALA A 292 2.57 -4.79 -8.07
N ALA A 293 3.45 -3.90 -7.60
CA ALA A 293 3.65 -3.61 -6.20
C ALA A 293 2.82 -2.42 -5.69
N GLY A 294 2.32 -1.52 -6.60
CA GLY A 294 1.71 -0.29 -6.11
C GLY A 294 0.98 0.61 -7.11
N ALA A 295 0.68 0.18 -8.35
CA ALA A 295 0.20 1.08 -9.40
C ALA A 295 -1.32 1.11 -9.61
N LEU A 296 -2.12 0.60 -8.68
CA LEU A 296 -3.56 0.64 -8.82
C LEU A 296 -4.16 1.96 -8.32
N ILE A 297 -5.18 2.40 -9.04
CA ILE A 297 -6.11 3.46 -8.66
C ILE A 297 -7.46 2.81 -8.39
N SER A 298 -8.14 3.25 -7.33
CA SER A 298 -9.43 2.73 -6.93
C SER A 298 -10.28 3.79 -6.23
N THR A 299 -11.48 3.44 -5.83
CA THR A 299 -12.38 4.25 -4.99
C THR A 299 -12.63 3.56 -3.65
N VAL A 300 -13.19 4.29 -2.70
CA VAL A 300 -13.57 3.75 -1.39
C VAL A 300 -14.52 2.56 -1.55
N ASP A 301 -15.55 2.68 -2.41
CA ASP A 301 -16.54 1.64 -2.62
C ASP A 301 -15.94 0.36 -3.21
N ASP A 302 -15.11 0.50 -4.26
CA ASP A 302 -14.46 -0.66 -4.88
C ASP A 302 -13.51 -1.35 -3.89
N MET A 303 -12.82 -0.58 -3.02
CA MET A 303 -11.90 -1.17 -2.03
C MET A 303 -12.62 -1.86 -0.88
N HIS A 304 -13.78 -1.35 -0.43
CA HIS A 304 -14.65 -2.11 0.48
C HIS A 304 -15.11 -3.43 -0.16
N THR A 305 -15.63 -3.36 -1.38
CA THR A 305 -16.05 -4.56 -2.11
C THR A 305 -14.93 -5.59 -2.24
N PHE A 306 -13.70 -5.14 -2.55
CA PHE A 306 -12.56 -6.03 -2.65
C PHE A 306 -12.19 -6.69 -1.32
N ILE A 307 -12.02 -5.90 -0.27
CA ILE A 307 -11.51 -6.44 1.00
C ILE A 307 -12.54 -7.32 1.70
N GLU A 308 -13.84 -6.98 1.60
CA GLU A 308 -14.95 -7.80 2.10
C GLU A 308 -14.99 -9.15 1.39
N ALA A 309 -14.95 -9.17 0.05
CA ALA A 309 -14.91 -10.41 -0.74
C ALA A 309 -13.63 -11.23 -0.46
N LEU A 310 -12.48 -10.58 -0.24
CA LEU A 310 -11.23 -11.26 0.07
C LEU A 310 -11.31 -12.02 1.40
N VAL A 311 -11.71 -11.35 2.49
CA VAL A 311 -11.78 -11.99 3.82
C VAL A 311 -12.92 -13.01 3.91
N ALA A 312 -13.96 -12.87 3.09
CA ALA A 312 -15.01 -13.87 2.94
C ALA A 312 -14.59 -15.10 2.08
N GLY A 313 -13.42 -15.04 1.43
CA GLY A 313 -12.93 -16.13 0.58
C GLY A 313 -13.57 -16.22 -0.80
N GLU A 314 -14.37 -15.24 -1.20
CA GLU A 314 -15.14 -15.26 -2.46
C GLU A 314 -14.25 -15.18 -3.73
N LEU A 315 -12.98 -14.79 -3.56
CA LEU A 315 -12.01 -14.70 -4.65
C LEU A 315 -11.31 -16.02 -4.97
N PHE A 316 -11.57 -17.07 -4.18
CA PHE A 316 -10.94 -18.39 -4.31
C PHE A 316 -12.00 -19.49 -4.50
N GLN A 317 -11.58 -20.56 -5.18
CA GLN A 317 -12.44 -21.74 -5.38
C GLN A 317 -12.38 -22.71 -4.18
N GLN A 318 -11.27 -22.65 -3.42
CA GLN A 318 -11.00 -23.55 -2.30
C GLN A 318 -10.78 -22.74 -1.02
N PRO A 319 -11.47 -23.06 0.09
CA PRO A 319 -11.29 -22.36 1.36
C PRO A 319 -9.85 -22.40 1.89
N GLU A 320 -9.12 -23.46 1.56
CA GLU A 320 -7.72 -23.65 1.95
C GLU A 320 -6.81 -22.57 1.36
N THR A 321 -7.17 -22.00 0.21
CA THR A 321 -6.39 -20.94 -0.45
C THR A 321 -6.39 -19.65 0.34
N LEU A 322 -7.54 -19.25 0.91
CA LEU A 322 -7.59 -18.12 1.82
C LEU A 322 -6.77 -18.40 3.10
N SER A 323 -6.90 -19.61 3.66
CA SER A 323 -6.12 -20.02 4.83
C SER A 323 -4.62 -19.96 4.57
N GLU A 324 -4.19 -20.35 3.34
CA GLU A 324 -2.80 -20.23 2.90
C GLU A 324 -2.35 -18.78 2.77
N MET A 325 -3.20 -17.90 2.22
CA MET A 325 -2.93 -16.45 2.13
C MET A 325 -2.77 -15.81 3.51
N MET A 326 -3.57 -16.27 4.48
CA MET A 326 -3.59 -15.79 5.86
C MET A 326 -2.56 -16.49 6.77
N ASN A 327 -1.80 -17.45 6.27
CA ASN A 327 -0.74 -18.12 7.05
C ASN A 327 0.43 -17.16 7.26
N THR A 328 0.46 -16.49 8.41
CA THR A 328 1.40 -15.40 8.71
C THR A 328 2.72 -15.90 9.28
N ILE A 329 3.74 -15.13 8.99
CA ILE A 329 5.01 -15.14 9.71
C ILE A 329 5.13 -13.88 10.57
N GLN A 330 6.01 -13.93 11.56
CA GLN A 330 6.34 -12.74 12.35
C GLN A 330 7.10 -11.71 11.50
N THR A 331 6.84 -10.45 11.77
CA THR A 331 7.51 -9.33 11.11
C THR A 331 8.31 -8.51 12.09
N THR A 332 9.25 -7.72 11.58
CA THR A 332 9.94 -6.67 12.35
C THR A 332 9.17 -5.36 12.38
N HIS A 333 8.04 -5.27 11.66
CA HIS A 333 7.23 -4.06 11.56
C HIS A 333 6.33 -3.91 12.79
N PRO A 334 6.42 -2.81 13.56
CA PRO A 334 5.76 -2.69 14.88
C PRO A 334 4.22 -2.66 14.82
N ALA A 335 3.64 -2.32 13.68
CA ALA A 335 2.18 -2.24 13.50
C ALA A 335 1.56 -3.52 12.92
N LEU A 336 2.35 -4.57 12.71
CA LEU A 336 1.86 -5.81 12.13
C LEU A 336 2.04 -6.96 13.12
N ALA A 337 0.96 -7.66 13.43
CA ALA A 337 1.00 -8.89 14.19
C ALA A 337 1.55 -10.07 13.38
N GLY A 338 1.49 -9.97 12.05
CA GLY A 338 2.05 -10.94 11.11
C GLY A 338 1.86 -10.52 9.66
N TYR A 339 2.50 -11.23 8.73
CA TYR A 339 2.36 -11.01 7.30
C TYR A 339 2.24 -12.33 6.56
N GLY A 340 1.16 -12.49 5.80
CA GLY A 340 0.87 -13.64 4.96
C GLY A 340 1.35 -13.43 3.52
N LEU A 341 0.62 -13.96 2.55
CA LEU A 341 0.93 -13.78 1.13
C LEU A 341 0.27 -12.48 0.61
N GLY A 342 0.93 -11.34 0.82
CA GLY A 342 0.42 -10.03 0.40
C GLY A 342 -0.69 -9.47 1.29
N LEU A 343 -0.94 -10.09 2.42
CA LEU A 343 -1.98 -9.70 3.36
C LEU A 343 -1.38 -9.60 4.76
N ALA A 344 -1.53 -8.44 5.39
CA ALA A 344 -1.03 -8.16 6.72
C ALA A 344 -2.10 -8.43 7.78
N MET A 345 -1.71 -9.07 8.88
CA MET A 345 -2.50 -9.14 10.10
C MET A 345 -2.12 -7.97 11.01
N LYS A 346 -3.09 -7.13 11.31
CA LYS A 346 -2.90 -5.90 12.12
C LYS A 346 -3.27 -6.10 13.61
N GLY A 347 -3.80 -7.26 13.97
CA GLY A 347 -4.32 -7.62 15.28
C GLY A 347 -5.83 -7.84 15.27
N ASP A 348 -6.38 -8.52 16.29
CA ASP A 348 -7.82 -8.72 16.51
C ASP A 348 -8.59 -9.23 15.28
N ASN A 349 -8.01 -10.15 14.51
CA ASN A 349 -8.55 -10.61 13.22
C ASN A 349 -8.79 -9.51 12.18
N LEU A 350 -8.11 -8.37 12.30
CA LEU A 350 -8.11 -7.30 11.31
C LEU A 350 -7.04 -7.58 10.25
N TRP A 351 -7.46 -7.79 9.02
CA TRP A 351 -6.63 -8.15 7.89
C TRP A 351 -6.70 -7.10 6.78
N GLY A 352 -5.59 -6.81 6.15
CA GLY A 352 -5.55 -5.82 5.08
C GLY A 352 -4.14 -5.40 4.73
N HIS A 353 -4.01 -4.23 4.17
CA HIS A 353 -2.70 -3.65 3.83
C HIS A 353 -2.75 -2.13 3.93
N GLY A 354 -1.61 -1.52 4.23
CA GLY A 354 -1.42 -0.09 4.05
C GLY A 354 -0.84 0.20 2.67
N GLY A 355 -1.08 1.38 2.15
CA GLY A 355 -0.54 1.85 0.88
C GLY A 355 0.14 3.20 1.01
N GLN A 356 1.30 3.33 0.37
CA GLN A 356 1.99 4.60 0.23
C GLN A 356 2.49 4.75 -1.20
N THR A 357 2.32 5.94 -1.75
CA THR A 357 2.87 6.37 -3.04
C THR A 357 3.64 7.67 -2.82
N LEU A 358 4.10 8.32 -3.87
CA LEU A 358 4.74 9.63 -3.71
C LEU A 358 3.76 10.74 -3.28
N GLY A 359 2.45 10.49 -3.28
CA GLY A 359 1.49 11.54 -2.96
C GLY A 359 0.22 11.08 -2.27
N PHE A 360 0.10 9.79 -1.95
CA PHE A 360 -1.04 9.26 -1.21
C PHE A 360 -0.60 8.30 -0.13
N GLU A 361 -1.34 8.32 0.95
CA GLU A 361 -1.41 7.23 1.92
C GLU A 361 -2.80 6.61 1.88
N SER A 362 -2.87 5.32 2.10
CA SER A 362 -4.13 4.61 2.13
C SER A 362 -4.09 3.43 3.11
N GLU A 363 -5.24 3.08 3.62
CA GLU A 363 -5.45 1.96 4.51
C GLU A 363 -6.70 1.20 4.06
N VAL A 364 -6.58 -0.10 3.88
CA VAL A 364 -7.69 -0.98 3.51
C VAL A 364 -7.62 -2.22 4.38
N ALA A 365 -8.66 -2.46 5.18
CA ALA A 365 -8.71 -3.60 6.07
C ALA A 365 -10.14 -4.07 6.34
N ALA A 366 -10.31 -5.33 6.68
CA ALA A 366 -11.56 -5.90 7.17
C ALA A 366 -11.30 -6.91 8.29
N PHE A 367 -12.27 -7.07 9.16
CA PHE A 367 -12.25 -8.11 10.18
C PHE A 367 -12.71 -9.44 9.56
N ALA A 368 -11.96 -10.51 9.81
CA ALA A 368 -12.32 -11.84 9.31
C ALA A 368 -13.39 -12.54 10.13
N ASP A 369 -13.70 -12.05 11.34
CA ASP A 369 -14.63 -12.65 12.29
C ASP A 369 -15.92 -11.84 12.49
N ARG A 370 -16.06 -10.73 11.78
CA ARG A 370 -17.25 -9.85 11.87
C ARG A 370 -17.41 -9.03 10.59
N ASP A 371 -18.64 -8.66 10.29
CA ASP A 371 -18.99 -7.85 9.14
C ASP A 371 -18.61 -6.38 9.39
N MET A 372 -17.30 -6.09 9.22
CA MET A 372 -16.78 -4.73 9.34
C MET A 372 -15.52 -4.54 8.47
N SER A 373 -15.52 -3.49 7.67
CA SER A 373 -14.39 -3.09 6.83
C SER A 373 -14.06 -1.60 6.97
N ILE A 374 -12.80 -1.26 6.73
CA ILE A 374 -12.22 0.08 6.88
C ILE A 374 -11.49 0.44 5.61
N VAL A 375 -11.78 1.63 5.06
CA VAL A 375 -11.03 2.23 3.95
C VAL A 375 -10.76 3.69 4.29
N ALA A 376 -9.49 4.09 4.27
CA ALA A 376 -9.10 5.47 4.47
C ALA A 376 -7.97 5.85 3.52
N TRP A 377 -7.92 7.13 3.13
CA TRP A 377 -6.81 7.66 2.34
C TRP A 377 -6.60 9.15 2.58
N ALA A 378 -5.39 9.60 2.28
CA ALA A 378 -4.99 10.99 2.38
C ALA A 378 -4.12 11.39 1.17
N THR A 379 -4.18 12.67 0.79
CA THR A 379 -3.47 13.23 -0.38
C THR A 379 -2.04 13.67 -0.06
N SER A 380 -1.39 12.98 0.84
CA SER A 380 0.01 13.22 1.20
C SER A 380 0.69 11.92 1.61
N SER A 381 1.98 11.78 1.32
CA SER A 381 2.81 10.67 1.80
C SER A 381 3.66 11.07 3.02
N SER A 382 3.07 11.84 3.94
CA SER A 382 3.74 12.41 5.11
C SER A 382 3.51 11.63 6.42
N ASN A 383 3.04 10.37 6.35
CA ASN A 383 2.58 9.57 7.49
C ASN A 383 1.38 10.21 8.23
N ALA A 384 0.54 10.96 7.51
CA ALA A 384 -0.64 11.59 8.09
C ALA A 384 -1.66 10.56 8.61
N LEU A 385 -1.84 9.44 7.90
CA LEU A 385 -2.66 8.31 8.36
C LEU A 385 -1.95 7.50 9.45
N GLY A 386 -0.61 7.52 9.48
CA GLY A 386 0.17 6.72 10.40
C GLY A 386 -0.18 5.21 10.27
N PHE A 387 -0.64 4.61 11.34
CA PHE A 387 -1.15 3.23 11.38
C PHE A 387 -2.70 3.23 11.26
N GLY A 388 -3.23 3.78 10.17
CA GLY A 388 -4.62 4.16 9.96
C GLY A 388 -5.66 3.15 10.48
N ALA A 389 -5.59 1.88 10.07
CA ALA A 389 -6.55 0.86 10.53
C ALA A 389 -6.51 0.64 12.05
N LEU A 390 -5.33 0.70 12.68
CA LEU A 390 -5.20 0.58 14.13
C LEU A 390 -5.76 1.81 14.85
N LEU A 391 -5.49 3.02 14.33
CA LEU A 391 -6.02 4.26 14.85
C LEU A 391 -7.56 4.29 14.76
N ILE A 392 -8.11 3.89 13.63
CA ILE A 392 -9.56 3.80 13.41
C ILE A 392 -10.18 2.73 14.32
N SER A 393 -9.56 1.55 14.45
CA SER A 393 -10.03 0.48 15.34
C SER A 393 -10.04 0.90 16.81
N ASP A 394 -9.02 1.64 17.25
CA ASP A 394 -8.96 2.20 18.62
C ASP A 394 -10.09 3.22 18.84
N ALA A 395 -10.36 4.09 17.87
CA ALA A 395 -11.48 5.02 17.93
C ALA A 395 -12.85 4.30 17.99
N LEU A 396 -13.03 3.26 17.17
CA LEU A 396 -14.24 2.41 17.19
C LEU A 396 -14.41 1.68 18.51
N ARG A 397 -13.33 1.19 19.11
CA ARG A 397 -13.32 0.52 20.42
C ARG A 397 -13.73 1.49 21.52
N LYS A 398 -13.15 2.69 21.55
CA LYS A 398 -13.51 3.76 22.50
C LYS A 398 -14.97 4.23 22.33
N ALA A 399 -15.52 4.16 21.14
CA ALA A 399 -16.92 4.47 20.85
C ALA A 399 -17.89 3.29 21.12
N GLY A 400 -17.40 2.13 21.57
CA GLY A 400 -18.21 0.94 21.87
C GLY A 400 -18.66 0.14 20.65
N ALA A 401 -18.11 0.40 19.46
CA ALA A 401 -18.40 -0.34 18.22
C ALA A 401 -17.54 -1.60 18.06
N LEU A 402 -16.45 -1.72 18.81
CA LEU A 402 -15.61 -2.91 18.91
C LEU A 402 -15.45 -3.32 20.38
N PRO A 403 -15.22 -4.60 20.67
CA PRO A 403 -14.91 -5.05 22.03
C PRO A 403 -13.58 -4.43 22.52
N GLU A 404 -13.44 -4.34 23.87
CA GLU A 404 -12.21 -3.86 24.55
C GLU A 404 -11.01 -4.77 24.32
#